data_9e123e2c2b5f170d9b3c536f39e1f521
#
_entry.id   9e123e2c2b5f170d9b3c536f39e1f521
#
_cell.length_a   1.000
_cell.length_b   1.000
_cell.length_c   1.000
_cell.angle_alpha   90.00
_cell.angle_beta   90.00
_cell.angle_gamma   90.00
#
_symmetry.space_group_name_H-M   'P 1'
#
loop_
_entity.id
_entity.type
_entity.pdbx_description
1 polymer ?
#
loop_
_entity_poly.entity_id
_entity_poly.type
_entity_poly.pdbx_seq_one_letter_code
_entity_poly.pdbx_strand_id
1 'polypeptide(L)'
;MDYTQEYKQKLVSADEAVKVIKSGDWVDYGWCTGTPDALDKALAKRTDELKDVNLRGGILLKPLAVFEREDAGEHFTWNSWHMSGIERKYINRGFSYYAPIRYSELPRYYRDLSLIHI
;
A
#
# COMPACT_ATOMS: atom_id res chain seq x y z
N MET A 1 -4.95 26.52 -19.03
CA MET A 1 -6.00 25.51 -18.83
C MET A 1 -6.45 25.57 -17.39
N ASP A 2 -7.74 25.63 -17.13
CA ASP A 2 -8.27 25.61 -15.76
C ASP A 2 -8.80 24.19 -15.46
N TYR A 3 -8.10 23.47 -14.61
CA TYR A 3 -8.46 22.11 -14.19
C TYR A 3 -9.33 22.08 -12.93
N THR A 4 -9.77 23.22 -12.43
CA THR A 4 -10.50 23.33 -11.15
C THR A 4 -11.79 22.49 -11.13
N GLN A 5 -12.52 22.48 -12.24
CA GLN A 5 -13.75 21.70 -12.34
C GLN A 5 -13.48 20.19 -12.37
N GLU A 6 -12.49 19.75 -13.15
CA GLU A 6 -12.07 18.36 -13.24
C GLU A 6 -11.57 17.85 -11.88
N TYR A 7 -10.75 18.66 -11.18
CA TYR A 7 -10.29 18.34 -9.82
C TYR A 7 -11.47 18.12 -8.85
N LYS A 8 -12.45 19.04 -8.84
CA LYS A 8 -13.63 18.92 -7.97
C LYS A 8 -14.47 17.69 -8.26
N GLN A 9 -14.58 17.29 -9.52
CA GLN A 9 -15.32 16.08 -9.93
C GLN A 9 -14.61 14.79 -9.50
N LYS A 10 -13.26 14.79 -9.49
CA LYS A 10 -12.43 13.63 -9.12
C LYS A 10 -12.12 13.54 -7.63
N LEU A 11 -12.32 14.63 -6.89
CA LEU A 11 -12.01 14.67 -5.46
C LEU A 11 -13.02 13.83 -4.68
N VAL A 12 -12.53 12.80 -4.01
CA VAL A 12 -13.32 11.94 -3.12
C VAL A 12 -12.65 11.81 -1.76
N SER A 13 -13.37 11.31 -0.76
CA SER A 13 -12.78 10.99 0.54
C SER A 13 -11.85 9.77 0.44
N ALA A 14 -10.95 9.61 1.42
CA ALA A 14 -10.10 8.43 1.51
C ALA A 14 -10.93 7.13 1.62
N ASP A 15 -11.99 7.14 2.42
CA ASP A 15 -12.90 6.00 2.57
C ASP A 15 -13.59 5.62 1.25
N GLU A 16 -13.89 6.59 0.39
CA GLU A 16 -14.44 6.32 -0.95
C GLU A 16 -13.36 5.80 -1.91
N ALA A 17 -12.19 6.42 -1.88
CA ALA A 17 -11.08 6.05 -2.78
C ALA A 17 -10.65 4.59 -2.60
N VAL A 18 -10.58 4.09 -1.35
CA VAL A 18 -10.14 2.72 -1.08
C VAL A 18 -11.17 1.65 -1.44
N LYS A 19 -12.41 2.00 -1.80
CA LYS A 19 -13.45 1.02 -2.21
C LYS A 19 -13.10 0.27 -3.48
N VAL A 20 -12.22 0.83 -4.31
CA VAL A 20 -11.74 0.15 -5.53
C VAL A 20 -10.93 -1.11 -5.23
N ILE A 21 -10.30 -1.19 -4.04
CA ILE A 21 -9.46 -2.32 -3.66
C ILE A 21 -10.32 -3.54 -3.34
N LYS A 22 -9.91 -4.68 -3.88
CA LYS A 22 -10.53 -5.99 -3.73
C LYS A 22 -9.54 -6.99 -3.15
N SER A 23 -10.04 -8.07 -2.62
CA SER A 23 -9.21 -9.21 -2.21
C SER A 23 -8.37 -9.72 -3.38
N GLY A 24 -7.10 -10.00 -3.12
CA GLY A 24 -6.13 -10.45 -4.12
C GLY A 24 -5.42 -9.33 -4.89
N ASP A 25 -5.80 -8.07 -4.70
CA ASP A 25 -5.18 -6.94 -5.41
C ASP A 25 -3.75 -6.66 -4.93
N TRP A 26 -2.97 -6.07 -5.85
CA TRP A 26 -1.69 -5.45 -5.56
C TRP A 26 -1.83 -3.93 -5.51
N VAL A 27 -1.45 -3.33 -4.39
CA VAL A 27 -1.58 -1.90 -4.12
C VAL A 27 -0.21 -1.30 -3.85
N ASP A 28 0.16 -0.27 -4.59
CA ASP A 28 1.43 0.44 -4.39
C ASP A 28 1.27 1.65 -3.47
N TYR A 29 2.03 1.68 -2.39
CA TYR A 29 2.01 2.75 -1.38
C TYR A 29 3.10 3.82 -1.61
N GLY A 30 3.90 3.67 -2.64
CA GLY A 30 5.04 4.55 -2.87
C GLY A 30 6.16 4.35 -1.84
N TRP A 31 6.95 5.41 -1.62
CA TRP A 31 8.18 5.34 -0.85
C TRP A 31 8.30 6.48 0.16
N CYS A 32 8.92 6.21 1.30
CA CYS A 32 9.30 7.21 2.31
C CYS A 32 8.13 8.13 2.71
N THR A 33 8.30 9.43 2.44
CA THR A 33 7.28 10.46 2.70
C THR A 33 6.05 10.38 1.78
N GLY A 34 6.14 9.61 0.69
CA GLY A 34 5.02 9.36 -0.23
C GLY A 34 3.99 8.36 0.28
N THR A 35 4.24 7.69 1.41
CA THR A 35 3.29 6.74 2.01
C THR A 35 1.95 7.43 2.30
N PRO A 36 0.81 6.90 1.79
CA PRO A 36 -0.47 7.59 1.81
C PRO A 36 -1.24 7.38 3.13
N ASP A 37 -0.91 8.12 4.16
CA ASP A 37 -1.42 7.95 5.52
C ASP A 37 -2.96 7.94 5.65
N ALA A 38 -3.64 8.81 4.93
CA ALA A 38 -5.10 8.88 4.97
C ALA A 38 -5.76 7.66 4.32
N LEU A 39 -5.18 7.17 3.21
CA LEU A 39 -5.66 5.99 2.50
C LEU A 39 -5.33 4.71 3.28
N ASP A 40 -4.16 4.63 3.91
CA ASP A 40 -3.78 3.51 4.78
C ASP A 40 -4.77 3.35 5.94
N LYS A 41 -5.10 4.45 6.64
CA LYS A 41 -6.11 4.44 7.70
C LYS A 41 -7.51 4.06 7.21
N ALA A 42 -7.87 4.50 6.02
CA ALA A 42 -9.15 4.14 5.41
C ALA A 42 -9.19 2.66 5.02
N LEU A 43 -8.09 2.14 4.46
CA LEU A 43 -7.97 0.73 4.10
C LEU A 43 -8.01 -0.18 5.35
N ALA A 44 -7.37 0.24 6.44
CA ALA A 44 -7.40 -0.50 7.70
C ALA A 44 -8.82 -0.73 8.25
N LYS A 45 -9.77 0.18 8.00
CA LYS A 45 -11.17 -0.02 8.39
C LYS A 45 -11.86 -1.15 7.61
N ARG A 46 -11.31 -1.53 6.46
CA ARG A 46 -11.85 -2.57 5.58
C ARG A 46 -11.18 -3.94 5.79
N THR A 47 -10.35 -4.10 6.82
CA THR A 47 -9.62 -5.35 7.09
C THR A 47 -10.54 -6.56 7.04
N ASP A 48 -11.69 -6.52 7.71
CA ASP A 48 -12.60 -7.66 7.80
C ASP A 48 -13.30 -8.04 6.45
N GLU A 49 -13.27 -7.12 5.48
CA GLU A 49 -13.84 -7.33 4.14
C GLU A 49 -12.85 -7.92 3.14
N LEU A 50 -11.54 -7.78 3.41
CA LEU A 50 -10.48 -8.02 2.44
C LEU A 50 -9.60 -9.19 2.85
N LYS A 51 -9.11 -9.95 1.86
CA LYS A 51 -8.13 -11.04 2.03
C LYS A 51 -7.10 -11.01 0.93
N ASP A 52 -5.88 -11.45 1.26
CA ASP A 52 -4.77 -11.61 0.31
C ASP A 52 -4.42 -10.32 -0.46
N VAL A 53 -4.60 -9.15 0.15
CA VAL A 53 -4.20 -7.88 -0.46
C VAL A 53 -2.70 -7.67 -0.30
N ASN A 54 -2.01 -7.53 -1.42
CA ASN A 54 -0.57 -7.31 -1.45
C ASN A 54 -0.26 -5.81 -1.51
N LEU A 55 0.28 -5.29 -0.43
CA LEU A 55 0.75 -3.91 -0.36
C LEU A 55 2.23 -3.86 -0.71
N ARG A 56 2.64 -2.85 -1.45
CA ARG A 56 4.03 -2.69 -1.88
C ARG A 56 4.54 -1.28 -1.69
N GLY A 57 5.81 -1.17 -1.35
CA GLY A 57 6.50 0.10 -1.20
C GLY A 57 7.93 -0.10 -0.70
N GLY A 58 8.45 0.89 0.00
CA GLY A 58 9.76 0.78 0.62
C GLY A 58 10.09 1.95 1.54
N ILE A 59 10.97 1.66 2.50
CA ILE A 59 11.48 2.62 3.48
C ILE A 59 10.35 3.33 4.22
N LEU A 60 9.57 2.55 4.97
CA LEU A 60 8.53 3.12 5.83
C LEU A 60 9.15 4.01 6.92
N LEU A 61 8.63 5.23 7.06
CA LEU A 61 9.04 6.20 8.08
C LEU A 61 8.16 6.11 9.33
N LYS A 62 7.01 5.43 9.23
CA LYS A 62 6.07 5.18 10.33
C LYS A 62 5.36 3.84 10.13
N PRO A 63 4.81 3.23 11.19
CA PRO A 63 3.99 2.05 11.06
C PRO A 63 2.76 2.30 10.20
N LEU A 64 2.30 1.27 9.50
CA LEU A 64 1.07 1.29 8.72
C LEU A 64 -0.12 0.87 9.59
N ALA A 65 -1.24 1.58 9.46
CA ALA A 65 -2.47 1.31 10.20
C ALA A 65 -3.05 -0.09 9.87
N VAL A 66 -2.90 -0.55 8.64
CA VAL A 66 -3.34 -1.90 8.22
C VAL A 66 -2.64 -3.02 8.99
N PHE A 67 -1.47 -2.78 9.60
CA PHE A 67 -0.71 -3.77 10.38
C PHE A 67 -0.77 -3.58 11.90
N GLU A 68 -1.67 -2.75 12.40
CA GLU A 68 -1.87 -2.57 13.84
C GLU A 68 -2.51 -3.81 14.49
N ARG A 69 -3.40 -4.51 13.79
CA ARG A 69 -4.09 -5.71 14.26
C ARG A 69 -3.14 -6.92 14.29
N GLU A 70 -3.39 -7.85 15.20
CA GLU A 70 -2.61 -9.09 15.31
C GLU A 70 -2.85 -10.03 14.15
N ASP A 71 -4.08 -10.06 13.63
CA ASP A 71 -4.52 -10.88 12.51
C ASP A 71 -4.26 -10.25 11.12
N ALA A 72 -3.61 -9.08 11.08
CA ALA A 72 -3.39 -8.32 9.84
C ALA A 72 -2.75 -9.16 8.71
N GLY A 73 -1.90 -10.14 9.04
CA GLY A 73 -1.26 -11.02 8.07
C GLY A 73 -2.21 -11.97 7.34
N GLU A 74 -3.42 -12.18 7.85
CA GLU A 74 -4.47 -12.95 7.16
C GLU A 74 -5.16 -12.14 6.06
N HIS A 75 -4.98 -10.83 6.07
CA HIS A 75 -5.64 -9.88 5.18
C HIS A 75 -4.68 -9.17 4.25
N PHE A 76 -3.52 -8.75 4.77
CA PHE A 76 -2.54 -7.93 4.07
C PHE A 76 -1.14 -8.52 4.14
N THR A 77 -0.40 -8.41 3.04
CA THR A 77 1.02 -8.73 2.97
C THR A 77 1.80 -7.51 2.51
N TRP A 78 2.85 -7.12 3.25
CA TRP A 78 3.74 -6.04 2.86
C TRP A 78 4.93 -6.57 2.04
N ASN A 79 5.08 -6.06 0.84
CA ASN A 79 6.20 -6.40 -0.06
C ASN A 79 7.13 -5.19 -0.17
N SER A 80 8.25 -5.24 0.54
CA SER A 80 9.18 -4.12 0.57
C SER A 80 10.34 -4.30 -0.39
N TRP A 81 10.64 -3.26 -1.13
CA TRP A 81 11.80 -3.20 -2.00
C TRP A 81 13.05 -2.70 -1.27
N HIS A 82 12.86 -1.96 -0.17
CA HIS A 82 13.92 -1.45 0.71
C HIS A 82 13.43 -1.44 2.16
N MET A 83 14.12 -2.19 3.01
CA MET A 83 13.68 -2.42 4.38
C MET A 83 14.19 -1.37 5.36
N SER A 84 13.26 -0.69 6.03
CA SER A 84 13.51 0.10 7.23
C SER A 84 13.48 -0.76 8.50
N GLY A 85 13.78 -0.15 9.65
CA GLY A 85 13.64 -0.83 10.94
C GLY A 85 12.20 -1.23 11.28
N ILE A 86 11.20 -0.49 10.76
CA ILE A 86 9.78 -0.77 10.96
C ILE A 86 9.40 -2.04 10.19
N GLU A 87 9.78 -2.13 8.93
CA GLU A 87 9.44 -3.24 8.04
C GLU A 87 10.05 -4.56 8.49
N ARG A 88 11.25 -4.52 9.11
CA ARG A 88 11.87 -5.72 9.72
C ARG A 88 11.00 -6.30 10.83
N LYS A 89 10.28 -5.46 11.58
CA LYS A 89 9.34 -5.93 12.60
C LYS A 89 8.15 -6.66 11.96
N TYR A 90 7.72 -6.23 10.78
CA TYR A 90 6.66 -6.93 10.04
C TYR A 90 7.11 -8.30 9.54
N ILE A 91 8.37 -8.44 9.08
CA ILE A 91 8.93 -9.76 8.74
C ILE A 91 8.87 -10.71 9.94
N ASN A 92 9.29 -10.25 11.13
CA ASN A 92 9.28 -11.07 12.32
C ASN A 92 7.88 -11.51 12.76
N ARG A 93 6.84 -10.78 12.34
CA ARG A 93 5.42 -11.13 12.54
C ARG A 93 4.84 -11.96 11.39
N GLY A 94 5.58 -12.25 10.34
CA GLY A 94 5.09 -12.96 9.16
C GLY A 94 4.24 -12.12 8.21
N PHE A 95 4.24 -10.79 8.35
CA PHE A 95 3.40 -9.87 7.56
C PHE A 95 4.09 -9.29 6.33
N SER A 96 5.38 -9.57 6.15
CA SER A 96 6.17 -8.89 5.12
C SER A 96 7.17 -9.81 4.44
N TYR A 97 7.40 -9.52 3.17
CA TYR A 97 8.47 -10.08 2.36
C TYR A 97 9.43 -9.00 1.91
N TYR A 98 10.70 -9.34 1.80
CA TYR A 98 11.71 -8.50 1.19
C TYR A 98 11.93 -8.91 -0.26
N ALA A 99 11.63 -8.02 -1.18
CA ALA A 99 11.80 -8.20 -2.62
C ALA A 99 12.81 -7.18 -3.17
N PRO A 100 14.12 -7.40 -2.97
CA PRO A 100 15.14 -6.43 -3.37
C PRO A 100 15.11 -6.19 -4.88
N ILE A 101 15.21 -4.92 -5.27
CA ILE A 101 15.22 -4.50 -6.66
C ILE A 101 16.19 -3.34 -6.86
N ARG A 102 16.84 -3.30 -8.02
CA ARG A 102 17.58 -2.11 -8.42
C ARG A 102 16.60 -1.02 -8.82
N TYR A 103 16.85 0.20 -8.39
CA TYR A 103 15.97 1.33 -8.67
C TYR A 103 15.69 1.52 -10.17
N SER A 104 16.69 1.25 -11.01
CA SER A 104 16.56 1.32 -12.47
C SER A 104 15.63 0.26 -13.08
N GLU A 105 15.27 -0.78 -12.33
CA GLU A 105 14.35 -1.83 -12.78
C GLU A 105 12.88 -1.55 -12.43
N LEU A 106 12.61 -0.54 -11.58
CA LEU A 106 11.26 -0.16 -11.20
C LEU A 106 10.30 0.01 -12.39
N PRO A 107 10.66 0.71 -13.49
CA PRO A 107 9.75 0.88 -14.62
C PRO A 107 9.32 -0.45 -15.26
N ARG A 108 10.20 -1.46 -15.27
CA ARG A 108 9.88 -2.81 -15.75
C ARG A 108 8.87 -3.49 -14.84
N TYR A 109 9.10 -3.44 -13.53
CA TYR A 109 8.18 -4.03 -12.56
C TYR A 109 6.77 -3.42 -12.66
N TYR A 110 6.66 -2.09 -12.82
CA TYR A 110 5.37 -1.43 -12.99
C TYR A 110 4.66 -1.82 -14.29
N ARG A 111 5.39 -2.13 -15.35
CA ARG A 111 4.81 -2.59 -16.62
C ARG A 111 4.38 -4.05 -16.59
N ASP A 112 5.17 -4.89 -15.93
CA ASP A 112 5.02 -6.35 -15.98
C ASP A 112 4.07 -6.86 -14.89
N LEU A 113 3.86 -6.08 -13.83
CA LEU A 113 2.97 -6.41 -12.73
C LEU A 113 1.74 -5.51 -12.77
N SER A 114 0.57 -6.15 -12.86
CA SER A 114 -0.71 -5.43 -12.76
C SER A 114 -0.85 -4.82 -11.37
N LEU A 115 -0.85 -3.49 -11.28
CA LEU A 115 -0.91 -2.76 -10.02
C LEU A 115 -2.06 -1.77 -10.01
N ILE A 116 -2.75 -1.70 -8.88
CA ILE A 116 -3.63 -0.57 -8.56
C ILE A 116 -2.77 0.49 -7.86
N HIS A 117 -2.70 1.66 -8.45
CA HIS A 117 -2.10 2.84 -7.83
C HIS A 117 -3.18 3.67 -7.13
N ILE A 118 -2.98 3.91 -5.86
CA ILE A 118 -3.86 4.76 -5.06
C ILE A 118 -3.15 6.06 -4.76
#